data_3a3ae09347621ed8a297d0b562b8157a
#
_entry.id   3a3ae09347621ed8a297d0b562b8157a
#
_cell.length_a   1.000
_cell.length_b   1.000
_cell.length_c   1.000
_cell.angle_alpha   90.00
_cell.angle_beta   90.00
_cell.angle_gamma   90.00
#
_symmetry.space_group_name_H-M   'P 1'
#
loop_
_entity.id
_entity.type
_entity.pdbx_description
1 polymer ?
#
loop_
_entity_poly.entity_id
_entity_poly.type
_entity_poly.pdbx_seq_one_letter_code
_entity_poly.pdbx_strand_id
1 'polypeptide(L)'
;MNRIPMTVEGEKSLREEVRKLKTEERPQVIEAIAEARAHGDLKENAEYHAARDQQSFIEGRILEVDSKLSHAQVIDITTIEKSGKVIFGTTVNLINADTEEEVCYKIVGDDEADIKGGKISISSPIARALIGKEEGEVVAIHIPNGVVEYEIDEVSHI
;
A
#
# COMPACT_ATOMS: atom_id res chain seq x y z
N MET A 1 -19.60 -2.67 8.04
CA MET A 1 -18.57 -2.14 7.14
C MET A 1 -17.23 -2.72 7.48
N ASN A 2 -16.52 -3.16 6.45
CA ASN A 2 -15.20 -3.73 6.64
C ASN A 2 -14.16 -2.62 6.88
N ARG A 3 -13.37 -2.80 7.95
CA ARG A 3 -12.24 -1.93 8.23
C ARG A 3 -11.04 -2.36 7.40
N ILE A 4 -10.29 -1.39 6.89
CA ILE A 4 -9.09 -1.64 6.08
C ILE A 4 -7.88 -1.36 6.97
N PRO A 5 -7.06 -2.40 7.30
CA PRO A 5 -5.87 -2.16 8.11
C PRO A 5 -4.83 -1.37 7.34
N MET A 6 -4.21 -0.41 7.98
CA MET A 6 -3.08 0.33 7.42
C MET A 6 -2.15 0.76 8.53
N THR A 7 -0.88 0.95 8.16
CA THR A 7 0.12 1.45 9.09
C THR A 7 -0.03 2.95 9.26
N VAL A 8 0.64 3.51 10.28
CA VAL A 8 0.67 4.96 10.50
C VAL A 8 1.27 5.67 9.27
N GLU A 9 2.33 5.10 8.70
CA GLU A 9 2.99 5.64 7.51
C GLU A 9 2.07 5.61 6.29
N GLY A 10 1.30 4.53 6.15
CA GLY A 10 0.35 4.39 5.04
C GLY A 10 -0.77 5.41 5.11
N GLU A 11 -1.33 5.63 6.29
CA GLU A 11 -2.32 6.68 6.50
C GLU A 11 -1.77 8.05 6.14
N LYS A 12 -0.57 8.36 6.65
CA LYS A 12 0.10 9.63 6.41
C LYS A 12 0.33 9.86 4.91
N SER A 13 0.78 8.83 4.21
CA SER A 13 1.03 8.88 2.77
C SER A 13 -0.26 9.16 1.98
N LEU A 14 -1.35 8.49 2.32
CA LEU A 14 -2.64 8.71 1.66
C LEU A 14 -3.21 10.10 1.94
N ARG A 15 -3.08 10.59 3.17
CA ARG A 15 -3.52 11.94 3.53
C ARG A 15 -2.74 13.00 2.77
N GLU A 16 -1.44 12.82 2.61
CA GLU A 16 -0.60 13.72 1.83
C GLU A 16 -0.96 13.66 0.34
N GLU A 17 -1.20 12.48 -0.19
CA GLU A 17 -1.63 12.31 -1.58
C GLU A 17 -2.93 13.06 -1.85
N VAL A 18 -3.95 12.88 -1.02
CA VAL A 18 -5.25 13.52 -1.23
C VAL A 18 -5.16 15.04 -1.04
N ARG A 19 -4.33 15.49 -0.09
CA ARG A 19 -4.08 16.91 0.09
C ARG A 19 -3.51 17.52 -1.19
N LYS A 20 -2.50 16.89 -1.75
CA LYS A 20 -1.84 17.35 -2.97
C LYS A 20 -2.81 17.36 -4.17
N LEU A 21 -3.60 16.30 -4.30
CA LEU A 21 -4.61 16.22 -5.35
C LEU A 21 -5.62 17.38 -5.26
N LYS A 22 -6.09 17.70 -4.07
CA LYS A 22 -7.10 18.75 -3.85
C LYS A 22 -6.53 20.16 -3.94
N THR A 23 -5.32 20.38 -3.46
CA THR A 23 -4.76 21.73 -3.33
C THR A 23 -3.80 22.13 -4.44
N GLU A 24 -3.22 21.16 -5.14
CA GLU A 24 -2.25 21.44 -6.21
C GLU A 24 -2.72 20.95 -7.56
N GLU A 25 -3.01 19.65 -7.71
CA GLU A 25 -3.32 19.07 -9.01
C GLU A 25 -4.70 19.45 -9.53
N ARG A 26 -5.71 19.49 -8.67
CA ARG A 26 -7.06 19.90 -9.07
C ARG A 26 -7.09 21.33 -9.58
N PRO A 27 -6.53 22.32 -8.86
CA PRO A 27 -6.49 23.70 -9.40
C PRO A 27 -5.73 23.82 -10.72
N GLN A 28 -4.62 23.08 -10.86
CA GLN A 28 -3.83 23.11 -12.09
C GLN A 28 -4.60 22.58 -13.30
N VAL A 29 -5.34 21.48 -13.12
CA VAL A 29 -6.12 20.90 -14.22
C VAL A 29 -7.32 21.78 -14.56
N ILE A 30 -7.93 22.43 -13.59
CA ILE A 30 -9.03 23.37 -13.82
C ILE A 30 -8.52 24.57 -14.66
N GLU A 31 -7.33 25.08 -14.36
CA GLU A 31 -6.70 26.14 -15.12
C GLU A 31 -6.36 25.65 -16.54
N ALA A 32 -5.82 24.44 -16.67
CA ALA A 32 -5.51 23.86 -17.98
C ALA A 32 -6.74 23.70 -18.87
N ILE A 33 -7.88 23.34 -18.28
CA ILE A 33 -9.16 23.25 -18.99
C ILE A 33 -9.58 24.64 -19.47
N ALA A 34 -9.49 25.66 -18.61
CA ALA A 34 -9.85 27.03 -18.97
C ALA A 34 -8.99 27.56 -20.12
N GLU A 35 -7.68 27.31 -20.07
CA GLU A 35 -6.76 27.70 -21.14
C GLU A 35 -7.07 26.99 -22.45
N ALA A 36 -7.32 25.68 -22.39
CA ALA A 36 -7.64 24.88 -23.58
C ALA A 36 -8.95 25.34 -24.23
N ARG A 37 -9.96 25.71 -23.43
CA ARG A 37 -11.23 26.22 -23.95
C ARG A 37 -11.05 27.55 -24.68
N ALA A 38 -10.10 28.36 -24.26
CA ALA A 38 -9.82 29.65 -24.91
C ALA A 38 -9.26 29.50 -26.33
N HIS A 39 -8.74 28.32 -26.69
CA HIS A 39 -8.17 28.06 -28.02
C HIS A 39 -9.22 27.67 -29.06
N GLY A 40 -10.51 27.59 -28.74
CA GLY A 40 -11.58 27.44 -29.71
C GLY A 40 -12.34 26.12 -29.66
N ASP A 41 -12.47 25.42 -30.79
CA ASP A 41 -13.32 24.27 -30.96
C ASP A 41 -13.03 23.13 -29.94
N LEU A 42 -14.00 22.76 -29.13
CA LEU A 42 -13.86 21.75 -28.10
C LEU A 42 -13.82 20.32 -28.63
N LYS A 43 -14.49 20.06 -29.75
CA LYS A 43 -14.53 18.69 -30.32
C LYS A 43 -13.18 18.20 -30.82
N GLU A 44 -12.41 19.09 -31.45
CA GLU A 44 -11.11 18.74 -32.03
C GLU A 44 -9.93 19.25 -31.22
N ASN A 45 -10.18 19.77 -30.03
CA ASN A 45 -9.16 20.33 -29.15
C ASN A 45 -8.54 19.22 -28.32
N ALA A 46 -7.39 18.71 -28.76
CA ALA A 46 -6.67 17.63 -28.08
C ALA A 46 -6.24 18.02 -26.65
N GLU A 47 -5.85 19.28 -26.44
CA GLU A 47 -5.44 19.77 -25.12
C GLU A 47 -6.63 19.78 -24.14
N TYR A 48 -7.80 20.19 -24.64
CA TYR A 48 -9.02 20.16 -23.85
C TYR A 48 -9.39 18.74 -23.42
N HIS A 49 -9.37 17.80 -24.37
CA HIS A 49 -9.70 16.41 -24.07
C HIS A 49 -8.72 15.77 -23.10
N ALA A 50 -7.43 16.02 -23.28
CA ALA A 50 -6.38 15.52 -22.38
C ALA A 50 -6.58 16.08 -20.95
N ALA A 51 -6.88 17.36 -20.81
CA ALA A 51 -7.11 18.00 -19.53
C ALA A 51 -8.38 17.44 -18.85
N ARG A 52 -9.44 17.19 -19.62
CA ARG A 52 -10.67 16.59 -19.10
C ARG A 52 -10.44 15.15 -18.61
N ASP A 53 -9.65 14.38 -19.34
CA ASP A 53 -9.29 13.03 -18.92
C ASP A 53 -8.48 13.04 -17.62
N GLN A 54 -7.52 13.96 -17.54
CA GLN A 54 -6.73 14.14 -16.31
C GLN A 54 -7.61 14.55 -15.13
N GLN A 55 -8.57 15.45 -15.35
CA GLN A 55 -9.52 15.87 -14.31
C GLN A 55 -10.32 14.67 -13.80
N SER A 56 -10.82 13.83 -14.70
CA SER A 56 -11.56 12.61 -14.32
C SER A 56 -10.71 11.68 -13.48
N PHE A 57 -9.44 11.50 -13.85
CA PHE A 57 -8.49 10.69 -13.09
C PHE A 57 -8.27 11.25 -11.69
N ILE A 58 -8.04 12.56 -11.58
CA ILE A 58 -7.82 13.24 -10.30
C ILE A 58 -9.04 13.09 -9.38
N GLU A 59 -10.24 13.38 -9.89
CA GLU A 59 -11.46 13.28 -9.08
C GLU A 59 -11.74 11.84 -8.66
N GLY A 60 -11.53 10.89 -9.55
CA GLY A 60 -11.68 9.46 -9.24
C GLY A 60 -10.69 9.01 -8.16
N ARG A 61 -9.44 9.46 -8.23
CA ARG A 61 -8.44 9.12 -7.23
C ARG A 61 -8.75 9.74 -5.87
N ILE A 62 -9.23 10.98 -5.86
CA ILE A 62 -9.67 11.64 -4.61
C ILE A 62 -10.78 10.82 -3.93
N LEU A 63 -11.79 10.41 -4.69
CA LEU A 63 -12.89 9.60 -4.14
C LEU A 63 -12.37 8.27 -3.59
N GLU A 64 -11.48 7.62 -4.31
CA GLU A 64 -10.88 6.35 -3.89
C GLU A 64 -10.10 6.51 -2.58
N VAL A 65 -9.22 7.51 -2.51
CA VAL A 65 -8.40 7.74 -1.31
C VAL A 65 -9.26 8.16 -0.13
N ASP A 66 -10.22 9.05 -0.32
CA ASP A 66 -11.15 9.47 0.74
C ASP A 66 -11.94 8.26 1.27
N SER A 67 -12.39 7.37 0.40
CA SER A 67 -13.07 6.14 0.81
C SER A 67 -12.16 5.24 1.65
N LYS A 68 -10.93 5.04 1.20
CA LYS A 68 -9.96 4.22 1.94
C LYS A 68 -9.68 4.80 3.32
N LEU A 69 -9.47 6.11 3.41
CA LEU A 69 -9.22 6.78 4.68
C LEU A 69 -10.43 6.69 5.62
N SER A 70 -11.65 6.79 5.09
CA SER A 70 -12.86 6.70 5.91
C SER A 70 -13.10 5.31 6.49
N HIS A 71 -12.57 4.26 5.85
CA HIS A 71 -12.67 2.88 6.30
C HIS A 71 -11.39 2.38 6.98
N ALA A 72 -10.41 3.24 7.15
CA ALA A 72 -9.11 2.84 7.67
C ALA A 72 -9.18 2.43 9.15
N GLN A 73 -8.48 1.35 9.46
CA GLN A 73 -8.12 1.01 10.82
C GLN A 73 -6.61 1.16 10.91
N VAL A 74 -6.17 2.27 11.50
CA VAL A 74 -4.75 2.58 11.62
C VAL A 74 -4.16 1.81 12.80
N ILE A 75 -3.13 1.04 12.52
CA ILE A 75 -2.46 0.21 13.51
C ILE A 75 -1.03 0.70 13.67
N ASP A 76 -0.69 1.14 14.88
CA ASP A 76 0.68 1.52 15.23
C ASP A 76 1.33 0.33 15.93
N ILE A 77 2.13 -0.44 15.18
CA ILE A 77 2.76 -1.66 15.71
C ILE A 77 3.71 -1.34 16.87
N THR A 78 4.27 -0.14 16.92
CA THR A 78 5.22 0.23 17.98
C THR A 78 4.55 0.37 19.35
N THR A 79 3.22 0.52 19.38
CA THR A 79 2.44 0.62 20.61
C THR A 79 1.93 -0.73 21.13
N ILE A 80 2.07 -1.79 20.33
CA ILE A 80 1.58 -3.13 20.67
C ILE A 80 2.72 -3.91 21.34
N GLU A 81 2.40 -4.59 22.43
CA GLU A 81 3.39 -5.37 23.16
C GLU A 81 3.92 -6.53 22.30
N LYS A 82 5.23 -6.68 22.26
CA LYS A 82 5.90 -7.72 21.49
C LYS A 82 5.61 -9.10 22.08
N SER A 83 5.08 -10.00 21.27
CA SER A 83 4.75 -11.37 21.70
C SER A 83 5.51 -12.45 20.91
N GLY A 84 6.30 -12.07 19.91
CA GLY A 84 6.96 -13.02 19.00
C GLY A 84 6.04 -13.57 17.93
N LYS A 85 4.77 -13.17 17.94
CA LYS A 85 3.78 -13.61 16.96
C LYS A 85 3.69 -12.66 15.80
N VAL A 86 3.55 -13.19 14.58
CA VAL A 86 3.40 -12.37 13.37
C VAL A 86 1.98 -11.83 13.33
N ILE A 87 1.88 -10.50 13.38
CA ILE A 87 0.62 -9.77 13.27
C ILE A 87 0.80 -8.64 12.25
N PHE A 88 -0.30 -7.97 11.90
CA PHE A 88 -0.23 -6.83 10.99
C PHE A 88 0.75 -5.77 11.50
N GLY A 89 1.58 -5.25 10.63
CA GLY A 89 2.55 -4.21 10.94
C GLY A 89 3.90 -4.71 11.41
N THR A 90 4.04 -6.00 11.74
CA THR A 90 5.32 -6.55 12.19
C THR A 90 6.32 -6.66 11.02
N THR A 91 7.59 -6.55 11.35
CA THR A 91 8.71 -6.78 10.43
C THR A 91 9.28 -8.15 10.75
N VAL A 92 9.24 -9.06 9.78
CA VAL A 92 9.60 -10.46 9.98
C VAL A 92 10.88 -10.76 9.22
N ASN A 93 11.89 -11.27 9.95
CA ASN A 93 13.11 -11.77 9.32
C ASN A 93 12.94 -13.26 9.09
N LEU A 94 13.08 -13.69 7.83
CA LEU A 94 12.90 -15.07 7.40
C LEU A 94 14.21 -15.65 6.91
N ILE A 95 14.47 -16.91 7.23
CA ILE A 95 15.64 -17.64 6.76
C ILE A 95 15.15 -18.79 5.89
N ASN A 96 15.60 -18.82 4.63
CA ASN A 96 15.28 -19.92 3.73
C ASN A 96 15.89 -21.21 4.28
N ALA A 97 15.05 -22.21 4.54
CA ALA A 97 15.50 -23.46 5.15
C ALA A 97 16.51 -24.24 4.30
N ASP A 98 16.46 -24.08 2.97
CA ASP A 98 17.35 -24.79 2.05
C ASP A 98 18.64 -24.04 1.73
N THR A 99 18.53 -22.72 1.48
CA THR A 99 19.68 -21.90 1.02
C THR A 99 20.33 -21.09 2.13
N GLU A 100 19.66 -20.96 3.29
CA GLU A 100 20.06 -20.13 4.42
C GLU A 100 20.08 -18.62 4.11
N GLU A 101 19.53 -18.21 2.96
CA GLU A 101 19.37 -16.80 2.63
C GLU A 101 18.33 -16.16 3.52
N GLU A 102 18.60 -14.92 3.93
CA GLU A 102 17.70 -14.15 4.75
C GLU A 102 16.93 -13.13 3.92
N VAL A 103 15.63 -12.99 4.21
CA VAL A 103 14.80 -11.93 3.66
C VAL A 103 14.01 -11.29 4.81
N CYS A 104 13.78 -10.00 4.69
CA CYS A 104 13.06 -9.26 5.72
C CYS A 104 11.86 -8.58 5.10
N TYR A 105 10.68 -8.83 5.64
CA TYR A 105 9.42 -8.27 5.15
C TYR A 105 8.65 -7.60 6.27
N LYS A 106 8.10 -6.42 5.97
CA LYS A 106 7.10 -5.78 6.83
C LYS A 106 5.72 -6.03 6.25
N ILE A 107 4.78 -6.48 7.09
CA ILE A 107 3.41 -6.73 6.66
C ILE A 107 2.61 -5.44 6.78
N VAL A 108 2.11 -4.95 5.65
CA VAL A 108 1.45 -3.65 5.53
C VAL A 108 0.09 -3.79 4.83
N GLY A 109 -0.64 -2.69 4.71
CA GLY A 109 -1.90 -2.66 3.98
C GLY A 109 -1.68 -2.80 2.47
N ASP A 110 -2.76 -3.14 1.76
CA ASP A 110 -2.68 -3.39 0.31
C ASP A 110 -2.10 -2.20 -0.47
N ASP A 111 -2.42 -0.98 -0.05
CA ASP A 111 -1.97 0.23 -0.74
C ASP A 111 -0.52 0.60 -0.44
N GLU A 112 0.08 -0.02 0.56
CA GLU A 112 1.45 0.26 1.01
C GLU A 112 2.46 -0.74 0.48
N ALA A 113 2.00 -1.81 -0.17
CA ALA A 113 2.87 -2.91 -0.59
C ALA A 113 3.94 -2.46 -1.58
N ASP A 114 5.18 -2.85 -1.31
CA ASP A 114 6.33 -2.58 -2.17
C ASP A 114 7.36 -3.68 -1.91
N ILE A 115 7.31 -4.72 -2.71
CA ILE A 115 8.18 -5.89 -2.53
C ILE A 115 9.66 -5.52 -2.57
N LYS A 116 10.05 -4.59 -3.44
CA LYS A 116 11.43 -4.12 -3.53
C LYS A 116 11.88 -3.41 -2.26
N GLY A 117 10.98 -2.71 -1.60
CA GLY A 117 11.23 -2.06 -0.33
C GLY A 117 11.01 -2.96 0.88
N GLY A 118 10.75 -4.24 0.69
CA GLY A 118 10.54 -5.18 1.78
C GLY A 118 9.16 -5.07 2.44
N LYS A 119 8.18 -4.52 1.74
CA LYS A 119 6.80 -4.37 2.27
C LYS A 119 5.86 -5.29 1.50
N ILE A 120 5.22 -6.21 2.22
CA ILE A 120 4.27 -7.13 1.61
C ILE A 120 2.86 -6.84 2.11
N SER A 121 1.89 -6.98 1.20
CA SER A 121 0.48 -6.79 1.54
C SER A 121 0.01 -7.90 2.49
N ILE A 122 -0.82 -7.52 3.45
CA ILE A 122 -1.47 -8.48 4.35
C ILE A 122 -2.28 -9.54 3.60
N SER A 123 -2.77 -9.21 2.41
CA SER A 123 -3.52 -10.14 1.58
C SER A 123 -2.64 -11.03 0.69
N SER A 124 -1.33 -10.79 0.65
CA SER A 124 -0.40 -11.59 -0.16
C SER A 124 -0.28 -13.02 0.35
N PRO A 125 0.04 -13.99 -0.53
CA PRO A 125 0.23 -15.38 -0.10
C PRO A 125 1.27 -15.54 0.99
N ILE A 126 2.38 -14.81 0.91
CA ILE A 126 3.45 -14.86 1.93
C ILE A 126 2.92 -14.37 3.27
N ALA A 127 2.27 -13.20 3.29
CA ALA A 127 1.72 -12.65 4.53
C ALA A 127 0.68 -13.58 5.16
N ARG A 128 -0.20 -14.13 4.33
CA ARG A 128 -1.23 -15.07 4.81
C ARG A 128 -0.64 -16.32 5.45
N ALA A 129 0.48 -16.80 4.91
CA ALA A 129 1.16 -17.96 5.46
C ALA A 129 1.84 -17.63 6.80
N LEU A 130 2.31 -16.39 6.97
CA LEU A 130 3.05 -15.97 8.16
C LEU A 130 2.15 -15.53 9.32
N ILE A 131 1.03 -14.87 9.04
CA ILE A 131 0.14 -14.32 10.07
C ILE A 131 -0.29 -15.41 11.04
N GLY A 132 -0.11 -15.14 12.34
CA GLY A 132 -0.47 -16.07 13.40
C GLY A 132 0.64 -17.04 13.78
N LYS A 133 1.73 -17.08 13.03
CA LYS A 133 2.89 -17.91 13.33
C LYS A 133 3.81 -17.19 14.31
N GLU A 134 4.69 -17.93 14.95
CA GLU A 134 5.60 -17.39 15.98
C GLU A 134 7.07 -17.58 15.59
N GLU A 135 7.93 -16.80 16.25
CA GLU A 135 9.39 -16.95 16.11
C GLU A 135 9.79 -18.40 16.32
N GLY A 136 10.66 -18.93 15.47
CA GLY A 136 11.14 -20.31 15.53
C GLY A 136 10.33 -21.30 14.70
N GLU A 137 9.13 -20.93 14.24
CA GLU A 137 8.34 -21.82 13.37
C GLU A 137 8.86 -21.81 11.94
N VAL A 138 8.73 -22.97 11.28
CA VAL A 138 9.05 -23.13 9.86
C VAL A 138 7.72 -23.11 9.10
N VAL A 139 7.64 -22.27 8.10
CA VAL A 139 6.43 -22.05 7.30
C VAL A 139 6.69 -22.41 5.84
N ALA A 140 5.83 -23.23 5.26
CA ALA A 140 5.88 -23.56 3.83
C ALA A 140 5.08 -22.52 3.06
N ILE A 141 5.72 -21.86 2.10
CA ILE A 141 5.10 -20.83 1.27
C ILE A 141 5.03 -21.34 -0.16
N HIS A 142 3.81 -21.36 -0.70
CA HIS A 142 3.57 -21.80 -2.08
C HIS A 142 3.82 -20.64 -3.04
N ILE A 143 4.77 -20.85 -3.96
CA ILE A 143 5.09 -19.92 -5.04
C ILE A 143 4.85 -20.63 -6.37
N PRO A 144 4.79 -19.90 -7.51
CA PRO A 144 4.55 -20.54 -8.82
C PRO A 144 5.52 -21.67 -9.17
N ASN A 145 6.77 -21.58 -8.71
CA ASN A 145 7.80 -22.57 -9.00
C ASN A 145 7.88 -23.70 -7.97
N GLY A 146 6.95 -23.78 -7.04
CA GLY A 146 6.94 -24.84 -6.04
C GLY A 146 6.66 -24.35 -4.63
N VAL A 147 7.29 -24.98 -3.64
CA VAL A 147 7.14 -24.65 -2.23
C VAL A 147 8.50 -24.25 -1.65
N VAL A 148 8.53 -23.15 -0.94
CA VAL A 148 9.74 -22.69 -0.24
C VAL A 148 9.45 -22.70 1.26
N GLU A 149 10.34 -23.31 2.05
CA GLU A 149 10.22 -23.30 3.50
C GLU A 149 11.08 -22.19 4.10
N TYR A 150 10.48 -21.38 4.96
CA TYR A 150 11.17 -20.32 5.69
C TYR A 150 11.02 -20.52 7.18
N GLU A 151 12.14 -20.34 7.90
CA GLU A 151 12.10 -20.24 9.35
C GLU A 151 11.89 -18.79 9.75
N ILE A 152 10.98 -18.57 10.68
CA ILE A 152 10.74 -17.24 11.25
C ILE A 152 11.83 -17.00 12.30
N ASP A 153 12.83 -16.18 11.95
CA ASP A 153 13.95 -15.88 12.82
C ASP A 153 13.60 -14.86 13.88
N GLU A 154 13.04 -13.73 13.46
CA GLU A 154 12.71 -12.64 14.38
C GLU A 154 11.46 -11.92 13.91
N VAL A 155 10.61 -11.56 14.88
CA VAL A 155 9.42 -10.72 14.64
C VAL A 155 9.62 -9.42 15.43
N SER A 156 9.75 -8.31 14.70
CA SER A 156 10.03 -6.99 15.26
C SER A 156 8.83 -6.06 15.14
N HIS A 157 8.64 -5.20 16.15
CA HIS A 157 7.60 -4.17 16.16
C HIS A 157 8.22 -2.81 15.82
N ILE A 158 8.62 -2.63 14.56
CA ILE A 158 9.30 -1.42 14.10
C ILE A 158 8.65 -0.79 12.86
#